data_16a8bd777158d0e823a42115800b84f2
#
_entry.id   16a8bd777158d0e823a42115800b84f2
#
_cell.length_a   1.000
_cell.length_b   1.000
_cell.length_c   1.000
_cell.angle_alpha   90.00
_cell.angle_beta   90.00
_cell.angle_gamma   90.00
#
_symmetry.space_group_name_H-M   'P 1'
#
loop_
_entity.id
_entity.type
_entity.pdbx_description
1 polymer ?
#
loop_
_entity_poly.entity_id
_entity_poly.type
_entity_poly.pdbx_seq_one_letter_code
_entity_poly.pdbx_strand_id
1 'polypeptide(L)'
;MIKAVIIGFAHMHVNEIAQYIDECEDFSLIGFADVPPETPEKTEARYTRAWNIKNNSEKYGITPHSDYKQMLDEFTPDIAFILCDNVNKPLIVEECAKRGINVSIEKPMAINLEEALKIKETVDKYGIEAVVNWPVIWRPYIHKQIAALESGIVGKLIKAFYINGHTGPLGKGAKHRGVTEKAQEMTDEERASTWWYKEETGGGAFLDIGCYGCCINEWVRDNNDKPLSVIAFKRNYNTPYMNSADNMAGIIEYKDSFGVVEGSWTVPQASLPTGPVYNCTDGVLYCDENKEIVAMNIYGDKIDLPEYEITPHIANLPDHYAYCKKTGTPFIKTITLDFNIRLMKLVDAALKSSESGKKEKVNE
;
A
#
# COMPACT_ATOMS: atom_id res chain seq x y z
N MET A 1 -9.32 -4.84 24.93
CA MET A 1 -8.18 -4.47 24.05
C MET A 1 -7.96 -5.61 23.07
N ILE A 2 -7.73 -5.27 21.80
CA ILE A 2 -7.44 -6.20 20.71
C ILE A 2 -5.96 -6.59 20.82
N LYS A 3 -5.67 -7.86 21.00
CA LYS A 3 -4.30 -8.37 21.07
C LYS A 3 -3.70 -8.44 19.66
N ALA A 4 -2.64 -7.71 19.42
CA ALA A 4 -1.97 -7.63 18.13
C ALA A 4 -0.53 -8.16 18.19
N VAL A 5 -0.13 -8.87 17.15
CA VAL A 5 1.27 -9.24 16.89
C VAL A 5 1.71 -8.70 15.54
N ILE A 6 3.01 -8.53 15.38
CA ILE A 6 3.62 -8.16 14.10
C ILE A 6 4.46 -9.33 13.59
N ILE A 7 4.23 -9.71 12.32
CA ILE A 7 4.99 -10.76 11.63
C ILE A 7 5.69 -10.17 10.41
N GLY A 8 7.01 -10.23 10.41
CA GLY A 8 7.87 -9.68 9.37
C GLY A 8 8.33 -8.25 9.63
N PHE A 9 9.59 -8.00 9.36
CA PHE A 9 10.26 -6.70 9.55
C PHE A 9 10.96 -6.22 8.28
N ALA A 10 10.64 -6.85 7.14
CA ALA A 10 11.21 -6.49 5.85
C ALA A 10 10.71 -5.13 5.34
N HIS A 11 9.43 -4.82 5.56
CA HIS A 11 8.83 -3.57 5.11
C HIS A 11 9.00 -2.47 6.18
N MET A 12 9.54 -1.29 5.80
CA MET A 12 9.80 -0.19 6.74
C MET A 12 8.54 0.40 7.38
N HIS A 13 7.35 0.18 6.82
CA HIS A 13 6.09 0.58 7.44
C HIS A 13 5.85 -0.11 8.80
N VAL A 14 6.62 -1.13 9.15
CA VAL A 14 6.56 -1.76 10.47
C VAL A 14 6.75 -0.74 11.60
N ASN A 15 7.61 0.26 11.39
CA ASN A 15 7.88 1.28 12.39
C ASN A 15 6.66 2.20 12.64
N GLU A 16 5.93 2.54 11.58
CA GLU A 16 4.72 3.37 11.70
C GLU A 16 3.53 2.54 12.22
N ILE A 17 3.38 1.28 11.77
CA ILE A 17 2.30 0.40 12.22
C ILE A 17 2.46 0.04 13.71
N ALA A 18 3.66 -0.31 14.16
CA ALA A 18 3.92 -0.56 15.57
C ALA A 18 3.60 0.66 16.44
N GLN A 19 3.95 1.86 15.96
CA GLN A 19 3.60 3.11 16.64
C GLN A 19 2.08 3.31 16.71
N TYR A 20 1.35 3.12 15.62
CA TYR A 20 -0.11 3.29 15.61
C TYR A 20 -0.84 2.27 16.49
N ILE A 21 -0.33 1.03 16.57
CA ILE A 21 -0.87 0.02 17.50
C ILE A 21 -0.62 0.44 18.95
N ASP A 22 0.57 0.91 19.28
CA ASP A 22 0.96 1.35 20.63
C ASP A 22 0.18 2.59 21.09
N GLU A 23 -0.07 3.53 20.17
CA GLU A 23 -0.82 4.77 20.44
C GLU A 23 -2.35 4.55 20.52
N CYS A 24 -2.87 3.41 20.03
CA CYS A 24 -4.30 3.13 20.03
C CYS A 24 -4.72 2.42 21.34
N GLU A 25 -5.50 3.10 22.18
CA GLU A 25 -5.96 2.57 23.48
C GLU A 25 -6.77 1.27 23.41
N ASP A 26 -7.36 0.97 22.24
CA ASP A 26 -8.14 -0.25 22.01
C ASP A 26 -7.26 -1.46 21.62
N PHE A 27 -5.95 -1.26 21.39
CA PHE A 27 -4.98 -2.31 21.05
C PHE A 27 -3.99 -2.63 22.16
N SER A 28 -3.44 -3.83 22.10
CA SER A 28 -2.28 -4.26 22.89
C SER A 28 -1.30 -4.97 21.96
N LEU A 29 -0.12 -4.40 21.75
CA LEU A 29 0.98 -5.01 21.00
C LEU A 29 1.71 -5.99 21.89
N ILE A 30 1.57 -7.29 21.61
CA ILE A 30 2.01 -8.36 22.53
C ILE A 30 3.14 -9.23 22.01
N GLY A 31 3.51 -9.15 20.73
CA GLY A 31 4.53 -10.02 20.19
C GLY A 31 5.09 -9.59 18.83
N PHE A 32 6.34 -9.97 18.61
CA PHE A 32 7.09 -9.80 17.38
C PHE A 32 7.68 -11.12 16.91
N ALA A 33 7.61 -11.40 15.60
CA ALA A 33 8.41 -12.44 14.97
C ALA A 33 8.78 -12.02 13.55
N ASP A 34 9.97 -12.36 13.11
CA ASP A 34 10.39 -12.11 11.74
C ASP A 34 10.21 -13.33 10.84
N VAL A 35 10.28 -13.09 9.53
CA VAL A 35 10.31 -14.11 8.48
C VAL A 35 11.62 -13.89 7.72
N PRO A 36 12.72 -14.53 8.13
CA PRO A 36 14.02 -14.31 7.50
C PRO A 36 14.00 -14.80 6.05
N PRO A 37 14.70 -14.08 5.14
CA PRO A 37 14.84 -14.52 3.76
C PRO A 37 15.76 -15.75 3.68
N GLU A 38 15.61 -16.55 2.62
CA GLU A 38 16.52 -17.69 2.36
C GLU A 38 17.99 -17.27 2.26
N THR A 39 18.24 -16.12 1.60
CA THR A 39 19.57 -15.51 1.53
C THR A 39 19.61 -14.29 2.45
N PRO A 40 20.44 -14.31 3.50
CA PRO A 40 20.55 -13.21 4.43
C PRO A 40 20.87 -11.87 3.76
N GLU A 41 20.25 -10.79 4.25
CA GLU A 41 20.61 -9.43 3.85
C GLU A 41 22.05 -9.10 4.37
N LYS A 42 22.83 -8.38 3.56
CA LYS A 42 24.23 -8.03 3.87
C LYS A 42 24.35 -6.69 4.62
N THR A 43 23.30 -6.25 5.29
CA THR A 43 23.24 -4.93 5.89
C THR A 43 22.32 -4.89 7.11
N GLU A 44 22.68 -4.06 8.07
CA GLU A 44 21.87 -3.69 9.24
C GLU A 44 21.60 -2.17 9.24
N ALA A 45 21.71 -1.53 8.09
CA ALA A 45 21.46 -0.11 7.93
C ALA A 45 19.98 0.24 8.26
N ARG A 46 19.72 1.49 8.63
CA ARG A 46 18.38 1.96 9.00
C ARG A 46 17.35 1.65 7.93
N TYR A 47 16.17 1.19 8.36
CA TYR A 47 15.04 0.72 7.55
C TYR A 47 15.19 -0.66 6.92
N THR A 48 16.32 -1.35 7.10
CA THR A 48 16.46 -2.74 6.70
C THR A 48 15.85 -3.68 7.75
N ARG A 49 15.63 -4.94 7.40
CA ARG A 49 15.01 -5.95 8.26
C ARG A 49 15.65 -6.05 9.64
N ALA A 50 16.97 -6.24 9.69
CA ALA A 50 17.71 -6.38 10.95
C ALA A 50 17.58 -5.13 11.82
N TRP A 51 17.66 -3.95 11.22
CA TRP A 51 17.50 -2.69 11.93
C TRP A 51 16.06 -2.52 12.44
N ASN A 52 15.07 -2.80 11.61
CA ASN A 52 13.66 -2.64 11.96
C ASN A 52 13.28 -3.49 13.16
N ILE A 53 13.68 -4.78 13.19
CA ILE A 53 13.34 -5.67 14.31
C ILE A 53 14.04 -5.21 15.60
N LYS A 54 15.31 -4.81 15.52
CA LYS A 54 16.06 -4.28 16.65
C LYS A 54 15.43 -3.00 17.21
N ASN A 55 15.15 -2.03 16.33
CA ASN A 55 14.56 -0.74 16.69
C ASN A 55 13.19 -0.92 17.39
N ASN A 56 12.32 -1.76 16.85
CA ASN A 56 11.00 -1.98 17.44
C ASN A 56 11.09 -2.77 18.76
N SER A 57 11.98 -3.78 18.82
CA SER A 57 12.21 -4.56 20.05
C SER A 57 12.70 -3.68 21.20
N GLU A 58 13.65 -2.81 20.95
CA GLU A 58 14.15 -1.86 21.94
C GLU A 58 13.10 -0.82 22.35
N LYS A 59 12.37 -0.28 21.37
CA LYS A 59 11.36 0.78 21.58
C LYS A 59 10.18 0.31 22.41
N TYR A 60 9.69 -0.92 22.17
CA TYR A 60 8.49 -1.46 22.81
C TYR A 60 8.79 -2.50 23.91
N GLY A 61 10.05 -2.84 24.14
CA GLY A 61 10.45 -3.81 25.17
C GLY A 61 9.98 -5.23 24.86
N ILE A 62 9.77 -5.58 23.58
CA ILE A 62 9.28 -6.89 23.16
C ILE A 62 10.43 -7.70 22.57
N THR A 63 10.73 -8.86 23.17
CA THR A 63 11.70 -9.80 22.62
C THR A 63 11.10 -10.55 21.45
N PRO A 64 11.72 -10.52 20.25
CA PRO A 64 11.18 -11.24 19.10
C PRO A 64 11.25 -12.76 19.27
N HIS A 65 10.19 -13.44 18.88
CA HIS A 65 10.18 -14.89 18.73
C HIS A 65 11.00 -15.31 17.51
N SER A 66 11.70 -16.43 17.62
CA SER A 66 12.47 -17.02 16.52
C SER A 66 11.59 -17.71 15.46
N ASP A 67 10.36 -18.08 15.84
CA ASP A 67 9.36 -18.71 14.97
C ASP A 67 8.00 -18.07 15.21
N TYR A 68 7.45 -17.46 14.15
CA TYR A 68 6.14 -16.81 14.22
C TYR A 68 4.99 -17.80 14.50
N LYS A 69 5.11 -19.08 14.10
CA LYS A 69 4.08 -20.08 14.36
C LYS A 69 4.00 -20.39 15.85
N GLN A 70 5.15 -20.55 16.51
CA GLN A 70 5.21 -20.70 17.96
C GLN A 70 4.64 -19.49 18.70
N MET A 71 4.98 -18.28 18.24
CA MET A 71 4.41 -17.05 18.78
C MET A 71 2.88 -17.02 18.66
N LEU A 72 2.32 -17.41 17.50
CA LEU A 72 0.87 -17.44 17.27
C LEU A 72 0.19 -18.47 18.19
N ASP A 73 0.81 -19.63 18.42
CA ASP A 73 0.29 -20.68 19.32
C ASP A 73 0.33 -20.25 20.79
N GLU A 74 1.39 -19.54 21.19
CA GLU A 74 1.59 -19.09 22.59
C GLU A 74 0.68 -17.91 22.94
N PHE A 75 0.61 -16.88 22.07
CA PHE A 75 -0.08 -15.63 22.39
C PHE A 75 -1.55 -15.62 21.99
N THR A 76 -1.94 -16.47 21.04
CA THR A 76 -3.32 -16.49 20.49
C THR A 76 -3.87 -15.08 20.27
N PRO A 77 -3.25 -14.28 19.39
CA PRO A 77 -3.65 -12.90 19.16
C PRO A 77 -4.99 -12.82 18.43
N ASP A 78 -5.67 -11.67 18.54
CA ASP A 78 -6.90 -11.39 17.79
C ASP A 78 -6.59 -11.03 16.32
N ILE A 79 -5.43 -10.41 16.07
CA ILE A 79 -5.00 -9.99 14.74
C ILE A 79 -3.47 -10.01 14.61
N ALA A 80 -2.99 -10.44 13.43
CA ALA A 80 -1.59 -10.37 13.03
C ALA A 80 -1.39 -9.31 11.93
N PHE A 81 -0.46 -8.38 12.15
CA PHE A 81 -0.03 -7.41 11.14
C PHE A 81 1.16 -7.98 10.38
N ILE A 82 0.98 -8.20 9.06
CA ILE A 82 1.94 -8.88 8.18
C ILE A 82 2.73 -7.84 7.40
N LEU A 83 4.02 -7.66 7.74
CA LEU A 83 4.94 -6.67 7.16
C LEU A 83 6.25 -7.31 6.64
N CYS A 84 6.15 -8.56 6.16
CA CYS A 84 7.21 -9.26 5.45
C CYS A 84 7.38 -8.75 4.00
N ASP A 85 8.31 -9.34 3.25
CA ASP A 85 8.35 -9.19 1.79
C ASP A 85 7.07 -9.73 1.12
N ASN A 86 6.84 -9.34 -0.12
CA ASN A 86 5.56 -9.59 -0.76
C ASN A 86 5.29 -11.07 -1.07
N VAL A 87 6.32 -11.87 -1.29
CA VAL A 87 6.18 -13.29 -1.68
C VAL A 87 5.74 -14.19 -0.53
N ASN A 88 6.07 -13.83 0.72
CA ASN A 88 5.78 -14.64 1.89
C ASN A 88 4.38 -14.44 2.49
N LYS A 89 3.63 -13.43 2.04
CA LYS A 89 2.32 -13.08 2.59
C LYS A 89 1.30 -14.21 2.58
N PRO A 90 1.11 -14.98 1.48
CA PRO A 90 0.11 -16.05 1.45
C PRO A 90 0.35 -17.14 2.50
N LEU A 91 1.62 -17.52 2.71
CA LEU A 91 2.00 -18.54 3.70
C LEU A 91 1.69 -18.09 5.12
N ILE A 92 1.97 -16.83 5.44
CA ILE A 92 1.72 -16.27 6.77
C ILE A 92 0.21 -16.15 7.00
N VAL A 93 -0.55 -15.67 6.00
CA VAL A 93 -2.02 -15.61 6.07
C VAL A 93 -2.61 -17.00 6.33
N GLU A 94 -2.11 -18.04 5.65
CA GLU A 94 -2.58 -19.39 5.85
C GLU A 94 -2.33 -19.89 7.29
N GLU A 95 -1.15 -19.63 7.85
CA GLU A 95 -0.83 -20.03 9.23
C GLU A 95 -1.66 -19.27 10.28
N CYS A 96 -1.96 -17.98 10.05
CA CYS A 96 -2.89 -17.21 10.88
C CYS A 96 -4.31 -17.77 10.77
N ALA A 97 -4.78 -18.01 9.54
CA ALA A 97 -6.13 -18.49 9.26
C ALA A 97 -6.42 -19.86 9.88
N LYS A 98 -5.47 -20.80 9.83
CA LYS A 98 -5.57 -22.12 10.51
C LYS A 98 -5.83 -22.01 12.01
N ARG A 99 -5.45 -20.89 12.62
CA ARG A 99 -5.60 -20.60 14.05
C ARG A 99 -6.78 -19.67 14.35
N GLY A 100 -7.56 -19.29 13.33
CA GLY A 100 -8.68 -18.35 13.48
C GLY A 100 -8.24 -16.92 13.78
N ILE A 101 -7.00 -16.54 13.47
CA ILE A 101 -6.43 -15.23 13.74
C ILE A 101 -6.68 -14.33 12.52
N ASN A 102 -7.29 -13.14 12.75
CA ASN A 102 -7.49 -12.14 11.72
C ASN A 102 -6.16 -11.55 11.23
N VAL A 103 -6.15 -10.98 10.03
CA VAL A 103 -4.90 -10.45 9.46
C VAL A 103 -5.06 -9.03 8.89
N SER A 104 -4.02 -8.23 9.08
CA SER A 104 -3.77 -7.00 8.36
C SER A 104 -2.57 -7.20 7.44
N ILE A 105 -2.78 -7.08 6.14
CA ILE A 105 -1.76 -7.33 5.13
C ILE A 105 -1.23 -5.99 4.62
N GLU A 106 0.09 -5.78 4.61
CA GLU A 106 0.68 -4.58 3.99
C GLU A 106 0.54 -4.64 2.46
N LYS A 107 0.29 -3.47 1.84
CA LYS A 107 0.20 -3.33 0.38
C LYS A 107 1.52 -3.71 -0.35
N PRO A 108 1.44 -4.15 -1.62
CA PRO A 108 0.27 -4.71 -2.26
C PRO A 108 -0.15 -6.01 -1.56
N MET A 109 -1.40 -6.42 -1.73
CA MET A 109 -1.93 -7.64 -1.08
C MET A 109 -1.06 -8.89 -1.36
N ALA A 110 -0.53 -9.00 -2.59
CA ALA A 110 0.32 -10.09 -3.07
C ALA A 110 1.20 -9.63 -4.25
N ILE A 111 2.07 -10.50 -4.74
CA ILE A 111 2.94 -10.21 -5.90
C ILE A 111 2.20 -10.25 -7.24
N ASN A 112 1.12 -11.02 -7.36
CA ASN A 112 0.28 -11.19 -8.55
C ASN A 112 -1.12 -11.63 -8.16
N LEU A 113 -2.01 -11.81 -9.16
CA LEU A 113 -3.39 -12.22 -8.93
C LEU A 113 -3.52 -13.65 -8.39
N GLU A 114 -2.69 -14.58 -8.82
CA GLU A 114 -2.73 -15.97 -8.36
C GLU A 114 -2.53 -16.05 -6.85
N GLU A 115 -1.50 -15.38 -6.34
CA GLU A 115 -1.21 -15.33 -4.90
C GLU A 115 -2.30 -14.57 -4.11
N ALA A 116 -2.87 -13.52 -4.70
CA ALA A 116 -3.99 -12.80 -4.09
C ALA A 116 -5.25 -13.68 -3.97
N LEU A 117 -5.54 -14.51 -4.97
CA LEU A 117 -6.65 -15.46 -4.93
C LEU A 117 -6.43 -16.56 -3.89
N LYS A 118 -5.19 -17.06 -3.72
CA LYS A 118 -4.84 -17.99 -2.63
C LYS A 118 -5.14 -17.39 -1.25
N ILE A 119 -4.79 -16.12 -1.05
CA ILE A 119 -5.14 -15.39 0.18
C ILE A 119 -6.66 -15.35 0.36
N LYS A 120 -7.41 -14.98 -0.69
CA LYS A 120 -8.88 -14.91 -0.64
C LYS A 120 -9.50 -16.25 -0.30
N GLU A 121 -9.11 -17.32 -1.00
CA GLU A 121 -9.58 -18.68 -0.75
C GLU A 121 -9.29 -19.14 0.69
N THR A 122 -8.10 -18.80 1.21
CA THR A 122 -7.71 -19.11 2.59
C THR A 122 -8.60 -18.39 3.59
N VAL A 123 -8.79 -17.08 3.41
CA VAL A 123 -9.63 -16.26 4.29
C VAL A 123 -11.07 -16.77 4.31
N ASP A 124 -11.64 -17.05 3.12
CA ASP A 124 -13.01 -17.56 3.00
C ASP A 124 -13.15 -18.96 3.64
N LYS A 125 -12.18 -19.85 3.42
CA LYS A 125 -12.19 -21.22 3.95
C LYS A 125 -12.19 -21.26 5.48
N TYR A 126 -11.40 -20.42 6.12
CA TYR A 126 -11.26 -20.41 7.57
C TYR A 126 -12.17 -19.40 8.28
N GLY A 127 -12.84 -18.52 7.50
CA GLY A 127 -13.79 -17.54 8.04
C GLY A 127 -13.13 -16.45 8.89
N ILE A 128 -11.88 -16.12 8.65
CA ILE A 128 -11.19 -15.02 9.31
C ILE A 128 -11.47 -13.70 8.61
N GLU A 129 -11.20 -12.60 9.29
CA GLU A 129 -11.24 -11.27 8.72
C GLU A 129 -9.85 -10.87 8.20
N ALA A 130 -9.80 -10.31 7.00
CA ALA A 130 -8.58 -9.81 6.40
C ALA A 130 -8.78 -8.39 5.85
N VAL A 131 -7.84 -7.50 6.16
CA VAL A 131 -7.79 -6.13 5.65
C VAL A 131 -6.42 -5.86 5.02
N VAL A 132 -6.38 -4.98 4.01
CA VAL A 132 -5.13 -4.58 3.35
C VAL A 132 -4.81 -3.12 3.67
N ASN A 133 -3.63 -2.86 4.19
CA ASN A 133 -3.20 -1.52 4.55
C ASN A 133 -2.69 -0.74 3.34
N TRP A 134 -3.31 0.42 3.09
CA TRP A 134 -2.91 1.35 2.04
C TRP A 134 -2.56 2.72 2.64
N PRO A 135 -1.31 3.08 2.85
CA PRO A 135 -0.94 4.39 3.44
C PRO A 135 -1.54 5.61 2.74
N VAL A 136 -1.87 5.48 1.45
CA VAL A 136 -2.48 6.58 0.67
C VAL A 136 -3.90 6.90 1.10
N ILE A 137 -4.65 5.90 1.58
CA ILE A 137 -6.05 6.11 1.97
C ILE A 137 -6.21 6.78 3.33
N TRP A 138 -5.17 6.82 4.15
CA TRP A 138 -5.17 7.51 5.44
C TRP A 138 -4.83 9.01 5.31
N ARG A 139 -5.18 9.62 4.16
CA ARG A 139 -4.93 11.02 3.87
C ARG A 139 -6.25 11.77 3.73
N PRO A 140 -6.66 12.61 4.70
CA PRO A 140 -7.97 13.29 4.69
C PRO A 140 -8.26 14.06 3.40
N TYR A 141 -7.26 14.70 2.80
CA TYR A 141 -7.45 15.45 1.58
C TYR A 141 -7.88 14.58 0.38
N ILE A 142 -7.49 13.30 0.32
CA ILE A 142 -7.94 12.38 -0.73
C ILE A 142 -9.43 12.04 -0.54
N HIS A 143 -9.88 11.82 0.69
CA HIS A 143 -11.30 11.61 0.99
C HIS A 143 -12.13 12.83 0.58
N LYS A 144 -11.65 14.03 0.89
CA LYS A 144 -12.32 15.27 0.46
C LYS A 144 -12.36 15.42 -1.07
N GLN A 145 -11.29 15.05 -1.79
CA GLN A 145 -11.30 15.01 -3.25
C GLN A 145 -12.35 14.04 -3.80
N ILE A 146 -12.46 12.85 -3.21
CA ILE A 146 -13.44 11.86 -3.64
C ILE A 146 -14.86 12.37 -3.37
N ALA A 147 -15.13 12.94 -2.20
CA ALA A 147 -16.41 13.54 -1.89
C ALA A 147 -16.77 14.68 -2.88
N ALA A 148 -15.79 15.51 -3.27
CA ALA A 148 -15.98 16.55 -4.27
C ALA A 148 -16.29 15.97 -5.67
N LEU A 149 -15.64 14.88 -6.08
CA LEU A 149 -15.97 14.17 -7.31
C LEU A 149 -17.40 13.59 -7.29
N GLU A 150 -17.75 12.93 -6.20
CA GLU A 150 -19.08 12.32 -6.00
C GLU A 150 -20.19 13.36 -5.99
N SER A 151 -19.93 14.60 -5.53
CA SER A 151 -20.88 15.70 -5.58
C SER A 151 -21.19 16.18 -7.01
N GLY A 152 -20.35 15.81 -7.99
CA GLY A 152 -20.49 16.24 -9.39
C GLY A 152 -20.09 17.69 -9.66
N ILE A 153 -19.48 18.40 -8.71
CA ILE A 153 -19.17 19.84 -8.83
C ILE A 153 -18.22 20.19 -10.00
N VAL A 154 -17.43 19.22 -10.44
CA VAL A 154 -16.53 19.35 -11.63
C VAL A 154 -16.99 18.48 -12.81
N GLY A 155 -18.23 17.94 -12.75
CA GLY A 155 -18.79 17.09 -13.80
C GLY A 155 -18.29 15.63 -13.70
N LYS A 156 -18.39 14.89 -14.82
CA LYS A 156 -18.03 13.48 -14.90
C LYS A 156 -16.53 13.29 -15.06
N LEU A 157 -15.98 12.28 -14.39
CA LEU A 157 -14.57 11.92 -14.49
C LEU A 157 -14.21 11.50 -15.93
N ILE A 158 -13.18 12.15 -16.51
CA ILE A 158 -12.58 11.77 -17.80
C ILE A 158 -11.24 11.09 -17.56
N LYS A 159 -10.38 11.68 -16.70
CA LYS A 159 -9.06 11.16 -16.41
C LYS A 159 -8.73 11.26 -14.92
N ALA A 160 -8.28 10.16 -14.33
CA ALA A 160 -7.62 10.19 -13.03
C ALA A 160 -6.11 9.95 -13.23
N PHE A 161 -5.29 10.89 -12.81
CA PHE A 161 -3.84 10.81 -12.86
C PHE A 161 -3.27 10.73 -11.48
N TYR A 162 -2.38 9.75 -11.26
CA TYR A 162 -1.61 9.65 -10.02
C TYR A 162 -0.19 9.21 -10.30
N ILE A 163 0.75 10.01 -9.83
CA ILE A 163 2.16 9.67 -9.79
C ILE A 163 2.63 9.56 -8.35
N ASN A 164 3.42 8.52 -8.04
CA ASN A 164 4.11 8.39 -6.77
C ASN A 164 5.59 8.13 -7.02
N GLY A 165 6.45 8.69 -6.19
CA GLY A 165 7.89 8.53 -6.38
C GLY A 165 8.71 9.02 -5.20
N HIS A 166 9.90 8.46 -5.14
CA HIS A 166 10.98 8.84 -4.22
C HIS A 166 12.33 8.34 -4.79
N THR A 167 13.42 8.56 -4.08
CA THR A 167 14.76 8.16 -4.51
C THR A 167 15.13 6.72 -4.10
N GLY A 168 14.15 5.82 -4.14
CA GLY A 168 14.27 4.44 -3.68
C GLY A 168 13.95 4.28 -2.18
N PRO A 169 13.46 3.09 -1.76
CA PRO A 169 13.03 2.84 -0.38
C PRO A 169 14.17 2.96 0.64
N LEU A 170 15.37 2.59 0.25
CA LEU A 170 16.61 2.69 1.01
C LEU A 170 17.58 3.72 0.39
N GLY A 171 17.06 4.66 -0.38
CA GLY A 171 17.85 5.74 -0.99
C GLY A 171 18.48 6.65 0.08
N LYS A 172 19.65 7.21 -0.23
CA LYS A 172 20.31 8.16 0.68
C LYS A 172 19.39 9.29 1.10
N GLY A 173 19.22 9.44 2.40
CA GLY A 173 18.36 10.49 2.97
C GLY A 173 16.85 10.20 2.92
N ALA A 174 16.41 9.03 2.48
CA ALA A 174 15.02 8.60 2.58
C ALA A 174 14.56 8.68 4.05
N LYS A 175 13.31 9.10 4.25
CA LYS A 175 12.70 9.23 5.57
C LYS A 175 11.33 8.57 5.54
N HIS A 176 11.13 7.63 6.44
CA HIS A 176 9.86 6.94 6.61
C HIS A 176 9.21 7.27 7.94
N ARG A 177 7.90 7.18 8.03
CA ARG A 177 7.15 7.45 9.25
C ARG A 177 7.54 6.48 10.36
N GLY A 178 7.29 6.88 11.60
CA GLY A 178 7.65 6.09 12.78
C GLY A 178 9.12 6.18 13.20
N VAL A 179 9.97 6.84 12.38
CA VAL A 179 11.40 7.07 12.64
C VAL A 179 11.78 8.50 12.33
N THR A 180 12.55 9.14 13.21
CA THR A 180 12.94 10.56 13.06
C THR A 180 14.14 10.76 12.15
N GLU A 181 15.02 9.78 12.09
CA GLU A 181 16.27 9.84 11.34
C GLU A 181 16.10 9.39 9.90
N LYS A 182 16.96 9.87 9.02
CA LYS A 182 17.02 9.52 7.61
C LYS A 182 17.82 8.24 7.40
N ALA A 183 17.55 7.57 6.27
CA ALA A 183 18.33 6.42 5.81
C ALA A 183 19.81 6.76 5.69
N GLN A 184 20.64 5.81 6.07
CA GLN A 184 22.09 5.89 5.95
C GLN A 184 22.53 5.64 4.50
N GLU A 185 23.79 6.01 4.21
CA GLU A 185 24.42 5.60 2.96
C GLU A 185 24.72 4.10 2.99
N MET A 186 24.38 3.43 1.91
CA MET A 186 24.57 2.00 1.71
C MET A 186 25.31 1.77 0.38
N THR A 187 26.10 0.72 0.32
CA THR A 187 26.69 0.27 -0.95
C THR A 187 25.61 -0.35 -1.86
N ASP A 188 25.91 -0.46 -3.14
CA ASP A 188 24.99 -1.11 -4.10
C ASP A 188 24.80 -2.60 -3.77
N GLU A 189 25.84 -3.27 -3.27
CA GLU A 189 25.77 -4.67 -2.83
C GLU A 189 24.86 -4.85 -1.61
N GLU A 190 24.93 -3.96 -0.64
CA GLU A 190 24.04 -3.95 0.52
C GLU A 190 22.59 -3.76 0.10
N ARG A 191 22.29 -2.76 -0.77
CA ARG A 191 20.95 -2.54 -1.31
C ARG A 191 20.43 -3.76 -2.06
N ALA A 192 21.23 -4.28 -3.01
CA ALA A 192 20.89 -5.46 -3.81
C ALA A 192 20.60 -6.70 -2.97
N SER A 193 21.15 -6.80 -1.76
CA SER A 193 20.90 -7.92 -0.86
C SER A 193 19.49 -7.89 -0.24
N THR A 194 18.83 -6.72 -0.19
CA THR A 194 17.51 -6.57 0.40
C THR A 194 16.41 -6.96 -0.59
N TRP A 195 15.25 -7.34 -0.08
CA TRP A 195 14.11 -7.77 -0.88
C TRP A 195 13.56 -6.69 -1.83
N TRP A 196 13.73 -5.42 -1.50
CA TRP A 196 13.23 -4.29 -2.28
C TRP A 196 13.73 -4.27 -3.73
N TYR A 197 14.96 -4.73 -3.97
CA TYR A 197 15.61 -4.67 -5.27
C TYR A 197 15.58 -6.00 -6.04
N LYS A 198 14.79 -6.98 -5.56
CA LYS A 198 14.64 -8.31 -6.14
C LYS A 198 13.24 -8.52 -6.68
N GLU A 199 13.12 -8.89 -7.97
CA GLU A 199 11.83 -9.12 -8.61
C GLU A 199 11.11 -10.34 -8.02
N GLU A 200 11.84 -11.40 -7.73
CA GLU A 200 11.34 -12.66 -7.17
C GLU A 200 10.71 -12.52 -5.78
N THR A 201 11.03 -11.49 -5.04
CA THR A 201 10.43 -11.18 -3.73
C THR A 201 9.27 -10.17 -3.83
N GLY A 202 8.93 -9.74 -5.03
CA GLY A 202 7.94 -8.71 -5.29
C GLY A 202 8.45 -7.29 -5.02
N GLY A 203 9.77 -7.06 -5.18
CA GLY A 203 10.38 -5.74 -5.09
C GLY A 203 10.21 -4.92 -6.38
N GLY A 204 10.76 -3.70 -6.38
CA GLY A 204 10.71 -2.77 -7.50
C GLY A 204 9.60 -1.73 -7.42
N ALA A 205 9.78 -0.63 -8.15
CA ALA A 205 8.90 0.53 -8.13
C ALA A 205 7.46 0.23 -8.57
N PHE A 206 7.26 -0.82 -9.36
CA PHE A 206 5.93 -1.19 -9.82
C PHE A 206 5.02 -1.59 -8.64
N LEU A 207 5.42 -2.61 -7.88
CA LEU A 207 4.65 -3.12 -6.74
C LEU A 207 4.80 -2.24 -5.49
N ASP A 208 5.90 -1.50 -5.34
CA ASP A 208 6.06 -0.60 -4.21
C ASP A 208 5.17 0.64 -4.33
N ILE A 209 5.28 1.40 -5.43
CA ILE A 209 4.64 2.71 -5.56
C ILE A 209 3.70 2.85 -6.75
N GLY A 210 3.89 2.10 -7.84
CA GLY A 210 2.97 2.11 -8.99
C GLY A 210 1.58 1.58 -8.64
N CYS A 211 1.50 0.60 -7.75
CA CYS A 211 0.25 0.03 -7.26
C CYS A 211 -0.67 1.07 -6.56
N TYR A 212 -0.13 2.14 -6.00
CA TYR A 212 -0.94 3.23 -5.45
C TYR A 212 -1.78 3.93 -6.53
N GLY A 213 -1.22 4.13 -7.73
CA GLY A 213 -1.96 4.70 -8.85
C GLY A 213 -3.13 3.80 -9.27
N CYS A 214 -2.93 2.48 -9.28
CA CYS A 214 -4.00 1.52 -9.51
C CYS A 214 -5.07 1.60 -8.41
N CYS A 215 -4.65 1.69 -7.13
CA CYS A 215 -5.57 1.82 -5.99
C CYS A 215 -6.44 3.09 -6.10
N ILE A 216 -5.85 4.24 -6.39
CA ILE A 216 -6.58 5.50 -6.58
C ILE A 216 -7.57 5.39 -7.74
N ASN A 217 -7.17 4.81 -8.86
CA ASN A 217 -8.04 4.65 -10.02
C ASN A 217 -9.23 3.74 -9.74
N GLU A 218 -9.05 2.65 -8.96
CA GLU A 218 -10.15 1.80 -8.51
C GLU A 218 -11.03 2.46 -7.45
N TRP A 219 -10.45 3.29 -6.59
CA TRP A 219 -11.18 3.93 -5.50
C TRP A 219 -12.17 4.99 -5.97
N VAL A 220 -11.75 5.83 -6.94
CA VAL A 220 -12.58 6.95 -7.44
C VAL A 220 -13.71 6.51 -8.37
N ARG A 221 -13.79 5.22 -8.69
CA ARG A 221 -14.84 4.64 -9.53
C ARG A 221 -15.76 3.75 -8.69
N ASP A 222 -17.01 3.68 -9.09
CA ASP A 222 -17.94 2.75 -8.46
C ASP A 222 -17.69 1.30 -8.92
N ASN A 223 -18.40 0.38 -8.31
CA ASN A 223 -18.25 -1.04 -8.61
C ASN A 223 -18.70 -1.42 -10.04
N ASN A 224 -19.43 -0.53 -10.74
CA ASN A 224 -19.97 -0.78 -12.08
C ASN A 224 -19.04 -0.25 -13.19
N ASP A 225 -18.10 0.66 -12.85
CA ASP A 225 -17.09 1.17 -13.78
C ASP A 225 -15.77 0.40 -13.59
N LYS A 226 -15.71 -0.80 -14.17
CA LYS A 226 -14.55 -1.69 -14.09
C LYS A 226 -13.51 -1.35 -15.14
N PRO A 227 -12.20 -1.54 -14.86
CA PRO A 227 -11.16 -1.38 -15.86
C PRO A 227 -11.35 -2.43 -16.98
N LEU A 228 -11.31 -1.98 -18.23
CA LEU A 228 -11.44 -2.83 -19.41
C LEU A 228 -10.10 -3.42 -19.84
N SER A 229 -9.08 -2.59 -19.83
CA SER A 229 -7.74 -2.95 -20.28
C SER A 229 -6.69 -1.99 -19.73
N VAL A 230 -5.42 -2.40 -19.82
CA VAL A 230 -4.28 -1.57 -19.44
C VAL A 230 -3.13 -1.76 -20.43
N ILE A 231 -2.40 -0.67 -20.69
CA ILE A 231 -1.08 -0.73 -21.30
C ILE A 231 -0.08 -0.12 -20.32
N ALA A 232 1.00 -0.87 -20.04
CA ALA A 232 2.01 -0.43 -19.08
C ALA A 232 3.40 -0.82 -19.56
N PHE A 233 4.40 -0.11 -19.04
CA PHE A 233 5.79 -0.55 -19.12
C PHE A 233 6.47 -0.41 -17.76
N LYS A 234 7.51 -1.23 -17.54
CA LYS A 234 8.42 -1.14 -16.41
C LYS A 234 9.85 -1.25 -16.91
N ARG A 235 10.77 -0.48 -16.35
CA ARG A 235 12.20 -0.59 -16.71
C ARG A 235 13.09 -0.07 -15.58
N ASN A 236 14.30 -0.61 -15.56
CA ASN A 236 15.39 -0.11 -14.73
C ASN A 236 16.23 0.85 -15.56
N TYR A 237 16.30 2.11 -15.13
CA TYR A 237 17.08 3.17 -15.80
C TYR A 237 18.28 3.64 -15.00
N ASN A 238 18.23 3.60 -13.67
CA ASN A 238 19.22 4.25 -12.82
C ASN A 238 19.73 3.37 -11.67
N THR A 239 19.25 2.14 -11.55
CA THR A 239 19.58 1.25 -10.42
C THR A 239 20.20 -0.06 -10.92
N PRO A 240 21.46 -0.04 -11.42
CA PRO A 240 22.05 -1.17 -12.14
C PRO A 240 22.27 -2.44 -11.30
N TYR A 241 22.22 -2.33 -9.98
CA TYR A 241 22.41 -3.42 -9.05
C TYR A 241 21.11 -4.21 -8.72
N MET A 242 19.95 -3.81 -9.28
CA MET A 242 18.70 -4.52 -9.07
C MET A 242 18.26 -5.27 -10.35
N ASN A 243 17.52 -6.36 -10.17
CA ASN A 243 16.92 -7.11 -11.27
C ASN A 243 15.44 -6.76 -11.53
N SER A 244 14.83 -5.90 -10.69
CA SER A 244 13.50 -5.35 -10.89
C SER A 244 13.54 -3.94 -11.50
N ALA A 245 12.38 -3.31 -11.71
CA ALA A 245 12.29 -2.00 -12.34
C ALA A 245 12.29 -0.87 -11.30
N ASP A 246 13.02 0.21 -11.58
CA ASP A 246 13.01 1.45 -10.79
C ASP A 246 11.99 2.50 -11.29
N ASN A 247 11.39 2.26 -12.45
CA ASN A 247 10.35 3.11 -13.03
C ASN A 247 9.25 2.28 -13.70
N MET A 248 8.01 2.78 -13.62
CA MET A 248 6.86 2.25 -14.34
C MET A 248 5.91 3.37 -14.74
N ALA A 249 5.17 3.16 -15.84
CA ALA A 249 4.03 3.98 -16.21
C ALA A 249 2.97 3.12 -16.90
N GLY A 250 1.71 3.54 -16.79
CA GLY A 250 0.61 2.83 -17.43
C GLY A 250 -0.61 3.69 -17.68
N ILE A 251 -1.41 3.26 -18.67
CA ILE A 251 -2.71 3.85 -19.00
C ILE A 251 -3.76 2.75 -18.84
N ILE A 252 -4.77 3.04 -18.03
CA ILE A 252 -5.89 2.14 -17.73
C ILE A 252 -7.11 2.65 -18.49
N GLU A 253 -7.74 1.80 -19.28
CA GLU A 253 -8.97 2.12 -20.01
C GLU A 253 -10.19 1.68 -19.20
N TYR A 254 -11.15 2.59 -19.07
CA TYR A 254 -12.49 2.34 -18.56
C TYR A 254 -13.51 2.63 -19.66
N LYS A 255 -14.81 2.39 -19.41
CA LYS A 255 -15.83 2.59 -20.43
C LYS A 255 -15.90 4.04 -20.94
N ASP A 256 -15.95 5.01 -20.03
CA ASP A 256 -16.17 6.41 -20.33
C ASP A 256 -15.02 7.34 -19.83
N SER A 257 -13.93 6.73 -19.34
CA SER A 257 -12.80 7.44 -18.74
C SER A 257 -11.49 6.65 -18.89
N PHE A 258 -10.37 7.24 -18.47
CA PHE A 258 -9.11 6.52 -18.37
C PHE A 258 -8.31 6.93 -17.13
N GLY A 259 -7.40 6.05 -16.72
CA GLY A 259 -6.43 6.29 -15.66
C GLY A 259 -5.04 6.44 -16.22
N VAL A 260 -4.21 7.30 -15.59
CA VAL A 260 -2.77 7.36 -15.83
C VAL A 260 -2.05 7.16 -14.53
N VAL A 261 -1.14 6.20 -14.50
CA VAL A 261 -0.38 5.81 -13.31
C VAL A 261 1.10 5.84 -13.60
N GLU A 262 1.87 6.39 -12.66
CA GLU A 262 3.32 6.40 -12.72
C GLU A 262 3.91 6.05 -11.35
N GLY A 263 5.02 5.31 -11.37
CA GLY A 263 5.80 4.99 -10.18
C GLY A 263 7.30 5.13 -10.48
N SER A 264 8.02 5.90 -9.66
CA SER A 264 9.45 6.14 -9.91
C SER A 264 10.27 6.17 -8.62
N TRP A 265 11.37 5.43 -8.62
CA TRP A 265 12.41 5.52 -7.58
C TRP A 265 13.56 6.46 -7.98
N THR A 266 13.38 7.26 -9.03
CA THR A 266 14.43 8.13 -9.56
C THR A 266 14.10 9.62 -9.46
N VAL A 267 13.03 9.98 -8.74
CA VAL A 267 12.57 11.37 -8.58
C VAL A 267 12.43 11.78 -7.13
N PRO A 268 12.78 13.00 -6.75
CA PRO A 268 12.47 13.52 -5.42
C PRO A 268 10.96 13.68 -5.24
N GLN A 269 10.40 13.16 -4.16
CA GLN A 269 8.96 13.26 -3.88
C GLN A 269 8.44 14.71 -3.91
N ALA A 270 9.24 15.67 -3.46
CA ALA A 270 8.88 17.09 -3.45
C ALA A 270 8.70 17.72 -4.86
N SER A 271 9.13 17.02 -5.93
CA SER A 271 8.93 17.48 -7.31
C SER A 271 7.63 16.98 -7.95
N LEU A 272 6.85 16.19 -7.24
CA LEU A 272 5.63 15.56 -7.74
C LEU A 272 4.37 16.33 -7.32
N PRO A 273 3.27 16.20 -8.08
CA PRO A 273 1.97 16.72 -7.65
C PRO A 273 1.56 16.18 -6.28
N THR A 274 0.86 16.99 -5.51
CA THR A 274 0.30 16.57 -4.23
C THR A 274 -0.96 15.74 -4.46
N GLY A 275 -0.84 14.40 -4.34
CA GLY A 275 -1.97 13.49 -4.52
C GLY A 275 -2.44 13.36 -5.97
N PRO A 276 -3.65 12.80 -6.17
CA PRO A 276 -4.21 12.61 -7.50
C PRO A 276 -4.72 13.91 -8.12
N VAL A 277 -4.73 13.94 -9.47
CA VAL A 277 -5.35 14.98 -10.29
C VAL A 277 -6.48 14.37 -11.11
N TYR A 278 -7.66 14.97 -11.04
CA TYR A 278 -8.84 14.51 -11.73
C TYR A 278 -9.29 15.53 -12.77
N ASN A 279 -9.26 15.15 -14.07
CA ASN A 279 -9.84 15.93 -15.13
C ASN A 279 -11.28 15.43 -15.37
N CYS A 280 -12.22 16.34 -15.36
CA CYS A 280 -13.65 16.06 -15.47
C CYS A 280 -14.27 16.88 -16.63
N THR A 281 -15.53 16.61 -16.97
CA THR A 281 -16.21 17.31 -18.10
C THR A 281 -16.32 18.81 -17.90
N ASP A 282 -16.47 19.26 -16.67
CA ASP A 282 -16.76 20.67 -16.35
C ASP A 282 -15.59 21.36 -15.62
N GLY A 283 -14.49 20.60 -15.35
CA GLY A 283 -13.34 21.19 -14.68
C GLY A 283 -12.25 20.19 -14.27
N VAL A 284 -11.39 20.65 -13.37
CA VAL A 284 -10.29 19.86 -12.80
C VAL A 284 -10.32 19.96 -11.28
N LEU A 285 -9.96 18.86 -10.63
CA LEU A 285 -9.80 18.77 -9.18
C LEU A 285 -8.41 18.23 -8.84
N TYR A 286 -7.70 18.94 -7.98
CA TYR A 286 -6.35 18.55 -7.52
C TYR A 286 -6.08 19.08 -6.11
N CYS A 287 -4.92 18.76 -5.52
CA CYS A 287 -4.45 19.39 -4.30
C CYS A 287 -3.29 20.33 -4.59
N ASP A 288 -3.26 21.46 -3.92
CA ASP A 288 -2.10 22.36 -3.89
C ASP A 288 -0.97 21.79 -2.97
N GLU A 289 0.12 22.53 -2.85
CA GLU A 289 1.27 22.17 -2.02
C GLU A 289 0.94 22.10 -0.51
N ASN A 290 -0.10 22.80 -0.06
CA ASN A 290 -0.59 22.81 1.31
C ASN A 290 -1.57 21.65 1.60
N LYS A 291 -1.85 20.79 0.60
CA LYS A 291 -2.85 19.72 0.63
C LYS A 291 -4.29 20.22 0.71
N GLU A 292 -4.53 21.47 0.35
CA GLU A 292 -5.87 21.99 0.17
C GLU A 292 -6.42 21.57 -1.19
N ILE A 293 -7.69 21.16 -1.22
CA ILE A 293 -8.34 20.80 -2.50
C ILE A 293 -8.69 22.04 -3.29
N VAL A 294 -8.36 21.99 -4.58
CA VAL A 294 -8.62 23.06 -5.54
C VAL A 294 -9.47 22.52 -6.68
N ALA A 295 -10.58 23.19 -6.96
CA ALA A 295 -11.40 22.95 -8.14
C ALA A 295 -11.36 24.16 -9.06
N MET A 296 -11.22 23.92 -10.37
CA MET A 296 -11.26 24.94 -11.40
C MET A 296 -12.19 24.49 -12.51
N ASN A 297 -12.96 25.42 -13.09
CA ASN A 297 -13.79 25.11 -14.25
C ASN A 297 -12.91 25.01 -15.53
N ILE A 298 -13.53 24.64 -16.67
CA ILE A 298 -12.82 24.50 -17.95
C ILE A 298 -12.24 25.78 -18.47
N TYR A 299 -12.65 26.94 -17.94
CA TYR A 299 -12.13 28.30 -18.34
C TYR A 299 -10.98 28.76 -17.43
N GLY A 300 -10.66 27.99 -16.36
CA GLY A 300 -9.60 28.31 -15.42
C GLY A 300 -10.05 29.10 -14.20
N ASP A 301 -11.35 29.35 -14.03
CA ASP A 301 -11.86 30.03 -12.86
C ASP A 301 -11.98 29.06 -11.69
N LYS A 302 -11.65 29.53 -10.48
CA LYS A 302 -11.78 28.75 -9.26
C LYS A 302 -13.25 28.48 -8.96
N ILE A 303 -13.55 27.24 -8.60
CA ILE A 303 -14.85 26.82 -8.07
C ILE A 303 -14.75 26.79 -6.55
N ASP A 304 -15.69 27.45 -5.86
CA ASP A 304 -15.77 27.36 -4.40
C ASP A 304 -16.32 26.00 -4.00
N LEU A 305 -15.54 25.29 -3.18
CA LEU A 305 -15.90 23.98 -2.69
C LEU A 305 -16.62 24.08 -1.35
N PRO A 306 -17.72 23.35 -1.13
CA PRO A 306 -18.32 23.23 0.18
C PRO A 306 -17.38 22.45 1.12
N GLU A 307 -17.66 22.52 2.41
CA GLU A 307 -16.99 21.64 3.36
C GLU A 307 -17.54 20.21 3.20
N TYR A 308 -16.63 19.25 3.05
CA TYR A 308 -16.98 17.84 2.92
C TYR A 308 -16.73 17.11 4.23
N GLU A 309 -17.77 16.43 4.72
CA GLU A 309 -17.62 15.46 5.79
C GLU A 309 -16.84 14.23 5.27
N ILE A 310 -15.93 13.75 6.10
CA ILE A 310 -15.16 12.54 5.81
C ILE A 310 -15.42 11.49 6.89
N THR A 311 -15.25 10.23 6.54
CA THR A 311 -15.39 9.11 7.47
C THR A 311 -14.55 9.36 8.73
N PRO A 312 -15.09 9.20 9.93
CA PRO A 312 -14.32 9.32 11.16
C PRO A 312 -13.28 8.17 11.26
N HIS A 313 -12.26 8.39 12.10
CA HIS A 313 -11.20 7.38 12.34
C HIS A 313 -10.51 6.88 11.07
N ILE A 314 -10.06 7.80 10.21
CA ILE A 314 -9.28 7.51 9.00
C ILE A 314 -7.82 7.99 9.09
N ALA A 315 -7.29 8.16 10.30
CA ALA A 315 -5.90 8.59 10.48
C ALA A 315 -4.89 7.47 10.17
N ASN A 316 -5.25 6.24 10.50
CA ASN A 316 -4.42 5.04 10.28
C ASN A 316 -5.29 3.77 10.37
N LEU A 317 -4.70 2.62 9.98
CA LEU A 317 -5.43 1.34 10.00
C LEU A 317 -5.78 0.85 11.41
N PRO A 318 -4.88 0.81 12.42
CA PRO A 318 -5.25 0.39 13.77
C PRO A 318 -6.44 1.15 14.35
N ASP A 319 -6.45 2.48 14.27
CA ASP A 319 -7.53 3.33 14.76
C ASP A 319 -8.86 3.02 14.04
N HIS A 320 -8.82 2.94 12.70
CA HIS A 320 -10.01 2.60 11.91
C HIS A 320 -10.53 1.19 12.21
N TYR A 321 -9.65 0.21 12.32
CA TYR A 321 -10.01 -1.18 12.62
C TYR A 321 -10.70 -1.27 13.99
N ALA A 322 -10.09 -0.68 15.02
CA ALA A 322 -10.65 -0.65 16.38
C ALA A 322 -12.02 0.02 16.43
N TYR A 323 -12.16 1.16 15.76
CA TYR A 323 -13.43 1.88 15.64
C TYR A 323 -14.52 0.99 15.01
N CYS A 324 -14.22 0.37 13.88
CA CYS A 324 -15.19 -0.51 13.18
C CYS A 324 -15.59 -1.71 14.05
N LYS A 325 -14.64 -2.35 14.74
CA LYS A 325 -14.93 -3.47 15.64
C LYS A 325 -15.78 -3.06 16.83
N LYS A 326 -15.59 -1.89 17.38
CA LYS A 326 -16.29 -1.37 18.55
C LYS A 326 -17.72 -0.91 18.22
N THR A 327 -17.90 -0.31 17.04
CA THR A 327 -19.19 0.31 16.65
C THR A 327 -20.06 -0.58 15.74
N GLY A 328 -19.47 -1.59 15.11
CA GLY A 328 -20.12 -2.37 14.05
C GLY A 328 -20.20 -1.62 12.71
N THR A 329 -19.52 -0.47 12.58
CA THR A 329 -19.42 0.26 11.32
C THR A 329 -18.64 -0.59 10.30
N PRO A 330 -19.10 -0.71 9.05
CA PRO A 330 -18.33 -1.40 8.02
C PRO A 330 -16.98 -0.74 7.77
N PHE A 331 -15.97 -1.53 7.44
CA PHE A 331 -14.68 -1.00 6.97
C PHE A 331 -14.85 -0.16 5.71
N ILE A 332 -14.02 0.85 5.54
CA ILE A 332 -13.93 1.57 4.27
C ILE A 332 -13.58 0.58 3.14
N LYS A 333 -14.23 0.76 1.98
CA LYS A 333 -14.14 -0.23 0.87
C LYS A 333 -12.70 -0.58 0.46
N THR A 334 -11.81 0.39 0.51
CA THR A 334 -10.42 0.28 0.03
C THR A 334 -9.54 -0.71 0.79
N ILE A 335 -9.87 -1.02 2.06
CA ILE A 335 -9.13 -2.03 2.83
C ILE A 335 -9.75 -3.41 2.75
N THR A 336 -10.95 -3.55 2.20
CA THR A 336 -11.64 -4.85 2.11
C THR A 336 -10.96 -5.79 1.10
N LEU A 337 -11.11 -7.07 1.36
CA LEU A 337 -10.51 -8.10 0.49
C LEU A 337 -11.07 -8.05 -0.93
N ASP A 338 -12.37 -7.84 -1.09
CA ASP A 338 -13.03 -7.77 -2.40
C ASP A 338 -12.53 -6.59 -3.26
N PHE A 339 -12.32 -5.42 -2.65
CA PHE A 339 -11.69 -4.30 -3.33
C PHE A 339 -10.27 -4.66 -3.78
N ASN A 340 -9.50 -5.29 -2.91
CA ASN A 340 -8.11 -5.63 -3.20
C ASN A 340 -7.97 -6.75 -4.24
N ILE A 341 -8.90 -7.68 -4.34
CA ILE A 341 -8.92 -8.67 -5.44
C ILE A 341 -9.18 -7.97 -6.79
N ARG A 342 -10.13 -7.03 -6.86
CA ARG A 342 -10.34 -6.25 -8.09
C ARG A 342 -9.10 -5.45 -8.46
N LEU A 343 -8.48 -4.81 -7.47
CA LEU A 343 -7.23 -4.08 -7.66
C LEU A 343 -6.11 -4.99 -8.16
N MET A 344 -5.97 -6.20 -7.61
CA MET A 344 -4.95 -7.15 -8.06
C MET A 344 -5.19 -7.69 -9.47
N LYS A 345 -6.44 -7.76 -9.95
CA LYS A 345 -6.72 -8.04 -11.36
C LYS A 345 -6.13 -6.97 -12.28
N LEU A 346 -6.28 -5.69 -11.91
CA LEU A 346 -5.69 -4.57 -12.65
C LEU A 346 -4.15 -4.57 -12.58
N VAL A 347 -3.59 -4.76 -11.39
CA VAL A 347 -2.13 -4.82 -11.18
C VAL A 347 -1.51 -5.96 -11.98
N ASP A 348 -2.11 -7.15 -11.96
CA ASP A 348 -1.64 -8.33 -12.70
C ASP A 348 -1.69 -8.11 -14.23
N ALA A 349 -2.79 -7.53 -14.74
CA ALA A 349 -2.88 -7.17 -16.15
C ALA A 349 -1.83 -6.12 -16.55
N ALA A 350 -1.53 -5.15 -15.67
CA ALA A 350 -0.50 -4.15 -15.92
C ALA A 350 0.92 -4.76 -15.87
N LEU A 351 1.18 -5.72 -14.99
CA LEU A 351 2.43 -6.49 -14.98
C LEU A 351 2.60 -7.25 -16.30
N LYS A 352 1.58 -8.02 -16.72
CA LYS A 352 1.58 -8.76 -18.00
C LYS A 352 1.79 -7.82 -19.19
N SER A 353 1.13 -6.67 -19.20
CA SER A 353 1.30 -5.65 -20.24
C SER A 353 2.75 -5.14 -20.31
N SER A 354 3.36 -4.90 -19.15
CA SER A 354 4.74 -4.42 -19.08
C SER A 354 5.78 -5.44 -19.58
N GLU A 355 5.45 -6.72 -19.56
CA GLU A 355 6.26 -7.83 -20.05
C GLU A 355 6.01 -8.11 -21.55
N SER A 356 4.75 -8.16 -21.96
CA SER A 356 4.35 -8.43 -23.34
C SER A 356 4.54 -7.24 -24.28
N GLY A 357 4.59 -6.03 -23.75
CA GLY A 357 4.60 -4.78 -24.51
C GLY A 357 3.27 -4.50 -25.22
N LYS A 358 2.19 -5.19 -24.84
CA LYS A 358 0.87 -5.08 -25.45
C LYS A 358 -0.17 -4.59 -24.46
N LYS A 359 -1.27 -4.08 -25.00
CA LYS A 359 -2.48 -3.80 -24.24
C LYS A 359 -3.09 -5.11 -23.75
N GLU A 360 -3.25 -5.25 -22.44
CA GLU A 360 -3.82 -6.44 -21.81
C GLU A 360 -5.24 -6.14 -21.28
N LYS A 361 -6.13 -7.12 -21.40
CA LYS A 361 -7.47 -7.03 -20.81
C LYS A 361 -7.40 -7.27 -19.32
N VAL A 362 -8.20 -6.53 -18.57
CA VAL A 362 -8.40 -6.81 -17.14
C VAL A 362 -9.53 -7.85 -17.05
N ASN A 363 -9.20 -9.06 -16.61
CA ASN A 363 -10.17 -10.15 -16.49
C ASN A 363 -11.24 -9.83 -15.44
N GLU A 364 -12.47 -10.22 -15.71
CA GLU A 364 -13.63 -10.05 -14.80
C GLU A 364 -13.49 -10.81 -13.48
#